data_3cf64c3c964aa8d8369b2be4c8f60d35
#
_entry.id   3cf64c3c964aa8d8369b2be4c8f60d35
#
_cell.length_a   1.000
_cell.length_b   1.000
_cell.length_c   1.000
_cell.angle_alpha   90.00
_cell.angle_beta   90.00
_cell.angle_gamma   90.00
#
_symmetry.space_group_name_H-M   'P 1'
#
loop_
_entity.id
_entity.type
_entity.pdbx_description
1 polymer ?
#
loop_
_entity_poly.entity_id
_entity_poly.type
_entity_poly.pdbx_seq_one_letter_code
_entity_poly.pdbx_strand_id
1 'polypeptide(L)'
;MLFRSVDQMIMGIDSIRQTDLNRRQGPRTADPRQQRTKVMAAQANIHQDSDFSKSFMKQGVWANEGQGKDDTAVSGNEFIKFSNGNSDPIAFFDAKKTAMRQATGRTPNRLGLGINVFNALKVHPAILERVKFGGTPANPANVTENVLAQLFGVDRIVIDQTVQNKAGLGQAANMQFIGDPNSFLLAYATDTPSIEEPSAGYIFTWDMLENGILLPVLNYQGEAGTHSEFVEGLMAYDMKKTADDLAFFGYDAV
;
A
#
# COMPACT_ATOMS: atom_id res chain seq x y z
N MET A 1 -1.90 18.43 -17.00
CA MET A 1 -1.24 17.24 -16.43
C MET A 1 -0.71 16.41 -17.58
N LEU A 2 0.58 16.11 -17.62
CA LEU A 2 1.16 15.31 -18.70
C LEU A 2 1.41 13.91 -18.14
N PHE A 3 0.60 12.93 -18.55
CA PHE A 3 0.90 11.53 -18.31
C PHE A 3 2.15 11.18 -19.11
N ARG A 4 3.19 10.70 -18.43
CA ARG A 4 4.49 10.47 -19.07
C ARG A 4 4.61 9.09 -19.69
N SER A 5 3.81 8.13 -19.25
CA SER A 5 3.85 6.75 -19.74
C SER A 5 2.48 6.10 -19.65
N VAL A 6 2.24 5.16 -20.55
CA VAL A 6 1.18 4.17 -20.45
C VAL A 6 1.90 2.84 -20.23
N ASP A 7 1.63 2.21 -19.11
CA ASP A 7 2.18 0.90 -18.82
C ASP A 7 1.30 -0.17 -19.46
N GLN A 8 1.92 -1.03 -20.25
CA GLN A 8 1.25 -2.07 -20.99
C GLN A 8 1.76 -3.44 -20.54
N MET A 9 0.83 -4.35 -20.33
CA MET A 9 1.12 -5.74 -20.03
C MET A 9 0.34 -6.63 -20.98
N ILE A 10 1.04 -7.46 -21.74
CA ILE A 10 0.43 -8.38 -22.70
C ILE A 10 0.76 -9.81 -22.30
N MET A 11 -0.26 -10.68 -22.25
CA MET A 11 -0.10 -12.09 -21.99
C MET A 11 -0.77 -12.91 -23.08
N GLY A 12 0.02 -13.74 -23.77
CA GLY A 12 -0.48 -14.63 -24.82
C GLY A 12 -1.13 -15.91 -24.27
N ILE A 13 -2.16 -16.38 -24.96
CA ILE A 13 -2.82 -17.66 -24.74
C ILE A 13 -2.73 -18.45 -26.05
N ASP A 14 -2.08 -19.61 -26.01
CA ASP A 14 -2.07 -20.54 -27.11
C ASP A 14 -3.36 -21.38 -27.09
N SER A 15 -4.23 -21.15 -28.05
CA SER A 15 -5.53 -21.81 -28.13
C SER A 15 -5.41 -23.31 -28.42
N ILE A 16 -4.39 -23.76 -29.14
CA ILE A 16 -4.15 -25.18 -29.43
C ILE A 16 -3.77 -25.90 -28.14
N ARG A 17 -2.79 -25.34 -27.39
CA ARG A 17 -2.39 -25.90 -26.11
C ARG A 17 -3.52 -25.90 -25.08
N GLN A 18 -4.38 -24.88 -25.10
CA GLN A 18 -5.55 -24.81 -24.22
C GLN A 18 -6.57 -25.91 -24.57
N THR A 19 -6.80 -26.15 -25.85
CA THR A 19 -7.70 -27.23 -26.30
C THR A 19 -7.18 -28.61 -25.89
N ASP A 20 -5.87 -28.85 -25.99
CA ASP A 20 -5.23 -30.10 -25.55
C ASP A 20 -5.33 -30.28 -24.01
N LEU A 21 -5.11 -29.23 -23.22
CA LEU A 21 -5.28 -29.24 -21.78
C LEU A 21 -6.73 -29.56 -21.38
N ASN A 22 -7.71 -28.93 -22.03
CA ASN A 22 -9.14 -29.17 -21.77
C ASN A 22 -9.53 -30.62 -22.10
N ARG A 23 -8.94 -31.20 -23.15
CA ARG A 23 -9.17 -32.59 -23.53
C ARG A 23 -8.60 -33.56 -22.47
N ARG A 24 -7.45 -33.26 -21.87
CA ARG A 24 -6.79 -34.13 -20.89
C ARG A 24 -7.37 -34.01 -19.48
N GLN A 25 -7.75 -32.80 -19.06
CA GLN A 25 -8.17 -32.50 -17.68
C GLN A 25 -9.70 -32.42 -17.51
N GLY A 26 -10.46 -32.45 -18.63
CA GLY A 26 -11.91 -32.32 -18.63
C GLY A 26 -12.40 -30.87 -18.32
N PRO A 27 -13.74 -30.67 -18.27
CA PRO A 27 -14.35 -29.33 -18.23
C PRO A 27 -14.13 -28.51 -16.95
N ARG A 28 -13.32 -28.98 -16.02
CA ARG A 28 -12.98 -28.28 -14.76
C ARG A 28 -11.74 -27.38 -14.85
N THR A 29 -11.14 -27.27 -16.01
CA THR A 29 -9.99 -26.40 -16.21
C THR A 29 -10.44 -24.94 -16.14
N ALA A 30 -9.86 -24.16 -15.25
CA ALA A 30 -10.18 -22.74 -15.13
C ALA A 30 -9.88 -22.00 -16.44
N ASP A 31 -10.75 -21.09 -16.83
CA ASP A 31 -10.59 -20.27 -18.04
C ASP A 31 -9.22 -19.55 -18.00
N PRO A 32 -8.34 -19.77 -18.99
CA PRO A 32 -7.02 -19.15 -19.02
C PRO A 32 -7.07 -17.63 -19.10
N ARG A 33 -8.12 -17.05 -19.68
CA ARG A 33 -8.34 -15.59 -19.69
C ARG A 33 -8.47 -15.06 -18.28
N GLN A 34 -9.33 -15.69 -17.46
CA GLN A 34 -9.50 -15.29 -16.06
C GLN A 34 -8.22 -15.44 -15.24
N GLN A 35 -7.45 -16.50 -15.48
CA GLN A 35 -6.16 -16.69 -14.82
C GLN A 35 -5.16 -15.59 -15.20
N ARG A 36 -5.07 -15.27 -16.49
CA ARG A 36 -4.19 -14.19 -16.99
C ARG A 36 -4.60 -12.83 -16.42
N THR A 37 -5.90 -12.51 -16.45
CA THR A 37 -6.41 -11.27 -15.86
C THR A 37 -6.08 -11.16 -14.37
N LYS A 38 -6.19 -12.24 -13.58
CA LYS A 38 -5.79 -12.23 -12.17
C LYS A 38 -4.31 -11.96 -11.98
N VAL A 39 -3.45 -12.58 -12.79
CA VAL A 39 -2.00 -12.35 -12.74
C VAL A 39 -1.69 -10.90 -13.10
N MET A 40 -2.32 -10.35 -14.14
CA MET A 40 -2.15 -8.96 -14.54
C MET A 40 -2.58 -8.00 -13.44
N ALA A 41 -3.74 -8.22 -12.83
CA ALA A 41 -4.20 -7.39 -11.71
C ALA A 41 -3.25 -7.44 -10.52
N ALA A 42 -2.71 -8.63 -10.19
CA ALA A 42 -1.71 -8.75 -9.12
C ALA A 42 -0.42 -7.98 -9.44
N GLN A 43 0.08 -8.08 -10.67
CA GLN A 43 1.28 -7.35 -11.08
C GLN A 43 1.05 -5.83 -11.14
N ALA A 44 -0.14 -5.41 -11.59
CA ALA A 44 -0.54 -4.00 -11.59
C ALA A 44 -0.55 -3.42 -10.17
N ASN A 45 -1.11 -4.14 -9.21
CA ASN A 45 -1.11 -3.71 -7.81
C ASN A 45 0.31 -3.60 -7.24
N ILE A 46 1.18 -4.58 -7.52
CA ILE A 46 2.59 -4.52 -7.09
C ILE A 46 3.31 -3.31 -7.70
N HIS A 47 3.02 -2.99 -8.97
CA HIS A 47 3.59 -1.82 -9.63
C HIS A 47 3.13 -0.52 -8.94
N GLN A 48 1.84 -0.39 -8.66
CA GLN A 48 1.28 0.76 -7.93
C GLN A 48 1.86 0.88 -6.51
N ASP A 49 1.96 -0.22 -5.76
CA ASP A 49 2.60 -0.23 -4.44
C ASP A 49 4.06 0.24 -4.52
N SER A 50 4.78 -0.22 -5.56
CA SER A 50 6.17 0.20 -5.80
C SER A 50 6.29 1.70 -6.08
N ASP A 51 5.40 2.24 -6.90
CA ASP A 51 5.42 3.67 -7.24
C ASP A 51 4.98 4.54 -6.07
N PHE A 52 3.97 4.10 -5.31
CA PHE A 52 3.55 4.76 -4.09
C PHE A 52 4.68 4.80 -3.07
N SER A 53 5.31 3.68 -2.81
CA SER A 53 6.38 3.57 -1.83
C SER A 53 7.59 4.43 -2.20
N LYS A 54 8.03 4.40 -3.46
CA LYS A 54 9.14 5.21 -3.97
C LYS A 54 8.86 6.72 -3.95
N SER A 55 7.60 7.10 -4.13
CA SER A 55 7.18 8.50 -4.28
C SER A 55 6.77 9.15 -2.96
N PHE A 56 6.15 8.39 -2.04
CA PHE A 56 5.52 8.96 -0.85
C PHE A 56 6.04 8.40 0.47
N MET A 57 6.55 7.16 0.51
CA MET A 57 7.13 6.59 1.73
C MET A 57 8.65 6.75 1.72
N LYS A 58 9.09 7.98 1.57
CA LYS A 58 10.50 8.34 1.47
C LYS A 58 10.75 9.64 2.23
N GLN A 59 11.90 9.72 2.88
CA GLN A 59 12.39 10.93 3.55
C GLN A 59 12.55 12.09 2.54
N GLY A 60 12.20 13.29 2.96
CA GLY A 60 12.31 14.53 2.17
C GLY A 60 11.11 14.79 1.24
N VAL A 61 10.03 14.00 1.35
CA VAL A 61 8.82 14.18 0.55
C VAL A 61 7.78 15.05 1.25
N TRP A 62 7.62 14.86 2.56
CA TRP A 62 6.58 15.53 3.34
C TRP A 62 7.15 16.68 4.15
N ALA A 63 6.41 17.77 4.31
CA ALA A 63 6.83 18.88 5.16
C ALA A 63 6.92 18.48 6.64
N ASN A 64 6.01 17.58 7.05
CA ASN A 64 5.98 17.06 8.42
C ASN A 64 6.60 15.67 8.45
N GLU A 65 7.86 15.59 8.87
CA GLU A 65 8.60 14.33 9.02
C GLU A 65 9.16 14.18 10.43
N GLY A 66 9.34 12.93 10.87
CA GLY A 66 9.94 12.62 12.16
C GLY A 66 10.87 11.42 12.08
N GLN A 67 11.96 11.48 12.82
CA GLN A 67 12.92 10.38 12.95
C GLN A 67 12.76 9.65 14.28
N GLY A 68 12.73 8.34 14.24
CA GLY A 68 12.80 7.50 15.43
C GLY A 68 14.21 7.48 16.00
N LYS A 69 14.32 7.62 17.32
CA LYS A 69 15.59 7.56 18.08
C LYS A 69 15.48 6.53 19.20
N ASP A 70 16.58 5.89 19.49
CA ASP A 70 16.68 4.96 20.63
C ASP A 70 16.74 5.69 21.98
N ASP A 71 17.07 6.97 21.96
CA ASP A 71 17.17 7.81 23.14
C ASP A 71 15.78 8.22 23.66
N THR A 72 15.68 8.41 24.97
CA THR A 72 14.48 8.94 25.65
C THR A 72 14.40 10.46 25.59
N ALA A 73 15.50 11.15 25.32
CA ALA A 73 15.59 12.60 25.19
C ALA A 73 15.46 13.00 23.71
N VAL A 74 14.22 13.06 23.21
CA VAL A 74 13.91 13.46 21.83
C VAL A 74 13.61 14.96 21.76
N SER A 75 14.00 15.60 20.66
CA SER A 75 13.78 17.03 20.44
C SER A 75 13.32 17.31 19.00
N GLY A 76 12.55 18.39 18.83
CA GLY A 76 12.06 18.82 17.51
C GLY A 76 11.12 17.79 16.89
N ASN A 77 11.49 17.28 15.73
CA ASN A 77 10.70 16.28 14.98
C ASN A 77 11.10 14.82 15.28
N GLU A 78 11.90 14.60 16.31
CA GLU A 78 12.30 13.26 16.73
C GLU A 78 11.23 12.60 17.61
N PHE A 79 11.20 11.28 17.62
CA PHE A 79 10.35 10.50 18.52
C PHE A 79 11.08 9.23 18.99
N ILE A 80 10.65 8.68 20.12
CA ILE A 80 11.21 7.43 20.64
C ILE A 80 10.71 6.27 19.77
N LYS A 81 11.62 5.41 19.33
CA LYS A 81 11.28 4.21 18.54
C LYS A 81 10.24 3.36 19.23
N PHE A 82 9.35 2.78 18.43
CA PHE A 82 8.28 1.89 18.93
C PHE A 82 8.80 0.53 19.39
N SER A 83 10.04 0.18 19.07
CA SER A 83 10.73 -0.97 19.68
C SER A 83 11.15 -0.74 21.12
N ASN A 84 11.23 0.52 21.57
CA ASN A 84 11.58 0.87 22.93
C ASN A 84 10.33 0.83 23.83
N GLY A 85 10.35 -0.01 24.87
CA GLY A 85 9.22 -0.16 25.81
C GLY A 85 8.87 1.11 26.61
N ASN A 86 9.72 2.12 26.60
CA ASN A 86 9.47 3.42 27.23
C ASN A 86 8.72 4.40 26.30
N SER A 87 8.51 4.04 25.05
CA SER A 87 7.70 4.85 24.13
C SER A 87 6.22 4.71 24.45
N ASP A 88 5.43 5.72 24.12
CA ASP A 88 3.96 5.63 24.12
C ASP A 88 3.44 5.93 22.71
N PRO A 89 3.26 4.89 21.89
CA PRO A 89 2.76 5.06 20.53
C PRO A 89 1.38 5.70 20.48
N ILE A 90 0.53 5.45 21.47
CA ILE A 90 -0.84 5.97 21.50
C ILE A 90 -0.82 7.47 21.71
N ALA A 91 -0.10 7.93 22.73
CA ALA A 91 0.06 9.37 23.00
C ALA A 91 0.76 10.07 21.82
N PHE A 92 1.72 9.42 21.18
CA PHE A 92 2.41 9.96 20.00
C PHE A 92 1.44 10.20 18.84
N PHE A 93 0.67 9.20 18.42
CA PHE A 93 -0.29 9.34 17.31
C PHE A 93 -1.39 10.36 17.66
N ASP A 94 -1.88 10.39 18.89
CA ASP A 94 -2.87 11.38 19.34
C ASP A 94 -2.31 12.81 19.29
N ALA A 95 -1.07 13.03 19.68
CA ALA A 95 -0.41 14.32 19.57
C ALA A 95 -0.27 14.76 18.10
N LYS A 96 0.16 13.86 17.21
CA LYS A 96 0.29 14.17 15.77
C LYS A 96 -1.06 14.44 15.09
N LYS A 97 -2.11 13.69 15.45
CA LYS A 97 -3.49 13.96 14.98
C LYS A 97 -3.98 15.32 15.45
N THR A 98 -3.73 15.67 16.71
CA THR A 98 -4.12 16.97 17.28
C THR A 98 -3.39 18.10 16.58
N ALA A 99 -2.09 17.98 16.38
CA ALA A 99 -1.28 18.98 15.68
C ALA A 99 -1.75 19.18 14.23
N MET A 100 -2.02 18.09 13.49
CA MET A 100 -2.54 18.17 12.13
C MET A 100 -3.92 18.82 12.09
N ARG A 101 -4.82 18.43 13.01
CA ARG A 101 -6.14 19.05 13.13
C ARG A 101 -6.07 20.54 13.44
N GLN A 102 -5.14 20.94 14.30
CA GLN A 102 -4.93 22.36 14.65
C GLN A 102 -4.42 23.16 13.44
N ALA A 103 -3.54 22.58 12.64
CA ALA A 103 -2.97 23.24 11.47
C ALA A 103 -3.94 23.30 10.27
N THR A 104 -4.71 22.24 10.02
CA THR A 104 -5.47 22.08 8.78
C THR A 104 -7.00 21.99 8.96
N GLY A 105 -7.47 21.86 10.20
CA GLY A 105 -8.89 21.59 10.50
C GLY A 105 -9.33 20.15 10.17
N ARG A 106 -8.46 19.29 9.65
CA ARG A 106 -8.75 17.90 9.30
C ARG A 106 -8.01 16.92 10.22
N THR A 107 -8.68 15.83 10.56
CA THR A 107 -8.07 14.75 11.38
C THR A 107 -7.62 13.63 10.44
N PRO A 108 -6.36 13.16 10.53
CA PRO A 108 -5.90 12.06 9.71
C PRO A 108 -6.74 10.80 9.94
N ASN A 109 -7.06 10.11 8.87
CA ASN A 109 -7.94 8.95 8.88
C ASN A 109 -7.30 7.68 8.31
N ARG A 110 -6.11 7.78 7.72
CA ARG A 110 -5.37 6.66 7.13
C ARG A 110 -4.00 6.55 7.78
N LEU A 111 -3.58 5.32 8.08
CA LEU A 111 -2.26 5.03 8.62
C LEU A 111 -1.61 3.89 7.82
N GLY A 112 -0.58 4.21 7.05
CA GLY A 112 0.29 3.23 6.40
C GLY A 112 1.41 2.83 7.35
N LEU A 113 1.63 1.54 7.55
CA LEU A 113 2.68 1.00 8.41
C LEU A 113 3.60 0.07 7.63
N GLY A 114 4.90 0.22 7.78
CA GLY A 114 5.86 -0.81 7.41
C GLY A 114 5.69 -2.05 8.30
N ILE A 115 6.05 -3.22 7.78
CA ILE A 115 5.82 -4.50 8.45
C ILE A 115 6.52 -4.59 9.82
N ASN A 116 7.75 -4.04 9.95
CA ASN A 116 8.48 -4.05 11.22
C ASN A 116 7.80 -3.15 12.25
N VAL A 117 7.30 -1.99 11.84
CA VAL A 117 6.55 -1.07 12.70
C VAL A 117 5.29 -1.75 13.22
N PHE A 118 4.53 -2.41 12.34
CA PHE A 118 3.36 -3.16 12.76
C PHE A 118 3.70 -4.26 13.78
N ASN A 119 4.76 -5.04 13.54
CA ASN A 119 5.20 -6.10 14.43
C ASN A 119 5.66 -5.54 15.80
N ALA A 120 6.36 -4.40 15.83
CA ALA A 120 6.75 -3.74 17.06
C ALA A 120 5.52 -3.24 17.85
N LEU A 121 4.57 -2.58 17.19
CA LEU A 121 3.34 -2.12 17.82
C LEU A 121 2.51 -3.28 18.39
N LYS A 122 2.48 -4.42 17.69
CA LYS A 122 1.73 -5.61 18.11
C LYS A 122 2.20 -6.17 19.47
N VAL A 123 3.48 -6.06 19.76
CA VAL A 123 4.09 -6.55 21.01
C VAL A 123 4.39 -5.44 22.02
N HIS A 124 4.03 -4.20 21.71
CA HIS A 124 4.35 -3.05 22.54
C HIS A 124 3.59 -3.08 23.89
N PRO A 125 4.27 -2.88 25.04
CA PRO A 125 3.66 -3.01 26.37
C PRO A 125 2.44 -2.11 26.56
N ALA A 126 2.51 -0.83 26.15
CA ALA A 126 1.42 0.12 26.29
C ALA A 126 0.15 -0.27 25.52
N ILE A 127 0.32 -0.93 24.35
CA ILE A 127 -0.79 -1.43 23.54
C ILE A 127 -1.36 -2.69 24.16
N LEU A 128 -0.50 -3.63 24.54
CA LEU A 128 -0.92 -4.89 25.17
C LEU A 128 -1.67 -4.66 26.46
N GLU A 129 -1.25 -3.70 27.28
CA GLU A 129 -1.94 -3.37 28.53
C GLU A 129 -3.37 -2.88 28.27
N ARG A 130 -3.59 -2.02 27.28
CA ARG A 130 -4.93 -1.55 26.93
C ARG A 130 -5.82 -2.63 26.33
N VAL A 131 -5.25 -3.50 25.50
CA VAL A 131 -5.98 -4.60 24.83
C VAL A 131 -6.27 -5.76 25.79
N LYS A 132 -5.45 -5.97 26.81
CA LYS A 132 -5.54 -7.09 27.78
C LYS A 132 -6.92 -7.24 28.41
N PHE A 133 -7.59 -6.16 28.71
CA PHE A 133 -8.92 -6.16 29.34
C PHE A 133 -10.07 -6.38 28.34
N GLY A 134 -9.82 -6.35 27.03
CA GLY A 134 -10.81 -6.61 26.00
C GLY A 134 -11.00 -8.08 25.63
N GLY A 135 -10.14 -8.96 26.14
CA GLY A 135 -10.19 -10.40 25.87
C GLY A 135 -10.89 -11.20 26.97
N THR A 136 -11.41 -12.35 26.60
CA THR A 136 -11.92 -13.36 27.54
C THR A 136 -11.07 -14.64 27.46
N PRO A 137 -11.08 -15.53 28.48
CA PRO A 137 -10.35 -16.81 28.40
C PRO A 137 -10.73 -17.67 27.20
N ALA A 138 -11.99 -17.57 26.73
CA ALA A 138 -12.48 -18.30 25.56
C ALA A 138 -12.11 -17.60 24.22
N ASN A 139 -11.83 -16.30 24.26
CA ASN A 139 -11.44 -15.51 23.09
C ASN A 139 -10.35 -14.49 23.51
N PRO A 140 -9.09 -14.92 23.55
CA PRO A 140 -8.00 -14.07 23.99
C PRO A 140 -7.85 -12.85 23.07
N ALA A 141 -7.59 -11.69 23.67
CA ALA A 141 -7.37 -10.47 22.92
C ALA A 141 -6.15 -10.62 22.00
N ASN A 142 -6.36 -10.36 20.72
CA ASN A 142 -5.30 -10.35 19.72
C ASN A 142 -5.20 -8.96 19.09
N VAL A 143 -3.98 -8.46 18.94
CA VAL A 143 -3.72 -7.17 18.30
C VAL A 143 -3.76 -7.35 16.79
N THR A 144 -4.89 -7.00 16.19
CA THR A 144 -5.10 -6.99 14.74
C THR A 144 -5.04 -5.57 14.19
N GLU A 145 -4.99 -5.43 12.87
CA GLU A 145 -5.05 -4.13 12.20
C GLU A 145 -6.27 -3.31 12.64
N ASN A 146 -7.45 -3.94 12.74
CA ASN A 146 -8.67 -3.28 13.15
C ASN A 146 -8.63 -2.80 14.61
N VAL A 147 -8.03 -3.59 15.51
CA VAL A 147 -7.85 -3.19 16.92
C VAL A 147 -6.91 -1.99 17.03
N LEU A 148 -5.81 -1.99 16.27
CA LEU A 148 -4.90 -0.83 16.21
C LEU A 148 -5.58 0.39 15.59
N ALA A 149 -6.40 0.22 14.54
CA ALA A 149 -7.14 1.33 13.94
C ALA A 149 -8.09 2.00 14.94
N GLN A 150 -8.82 1.20 15.71
CA GLN A 150 -9.70 1.71 16.78
C GLN A 150 -8.90 2.39 17.90
N LEU A 151 -7.76 1.81 18.28
CA LEU A 151 -6.91 2.33 19.35
C LEU A 151 -6.29 3.69 18.98
N PHE A 152 -5.84 3.83 17.74
CA PHE A 152 -5.27 5.08 17.22
C PHE A 152 -6.35 6.06 16.71
N GLY A 153 -7.62 5.64 16.66
CA GLY A 153 -8.72 6.46 16.16
C GLY A 153 -8.52 6.89 14.71
N VAL A 154 -8.13 5.93 13.86
CA VAL A 154 -8.05 6.08 12.40
C VAL A 154 -9.06 5.13 11.74
N ASP A 155 -9.54 5.47 10.55
CA ASP A 155 -10.54 4.64 9.87
C ASP A 155 -9.93 3.36 9.34
N ARG A 156 -8.70 3.43 8.84
CA ARG A 156 -8.02 2.28 8.23
C ARG A 156 -6.52 2.30 8.46
N ILE A 157 -5.99 1.12 8.79
CA ILE A 157 -4.55 0.83 8.75
C ILE A 157 -4.26 -0.03 7.52
N VAL A 158 -3.19 0.29 6.83
CA VAL A 158 -2.66 -0.49 5.70
C VAL A 158 -1.22 -0.87 6.03
N ILE A 159 -0.90 -2.16 5.91
CA ILE A 159 0.45 -2.65 6.18
C ILE A 159 1.16 -2.85 4.84
N ASP A 160 2.30 -2.20 4.66
CA ASP A 160 3.18 -2.44 3.52
C ASP A 160 3.99 -3.71 3.78
N GLN A 161 3.56 -4.79 3.15
CA GLN A 161 4.20 -6.10 3.22
C GLN A 161 4.50 -6.68 1.83
N THR A 162 4.34 -5.87 0.78
CA THR A 162 4.56 -6.30 -0.60
C THR A 162 6.06 -6.47 -0.84
N VAL A 163 6.43 -7.58 -1.48
CA VAL A 163 7.83 -7.93 -1.76
C VAL A 163 8.10 -7.93 -3.25
N GLN A 164 9.33 -7.61 -3.61
CA GLN A 164 9.83 -7.67 -4.98
C GLN A 164 11.18 -8.38 -5.04
N ASN A 165 11.46 -9.01 -6.17
CA ASN A 165 12.78 -9.56 -6.45
C ASN A 165 13.64 -8.48 -7.13
N LYS A 166 14.71 -8.06 -6.46
CA LYS A 166 15.69 -7.09 -6.99
C LYS A 166 16.89 -7.76 -7.68
N ALA A 167 16.92 -9.09 -7.80
CA ALA A 167 17.98 -9.78 -8.50
C ALA A 167 17.94 -9.51 -10.00
N GLY A 168 19.10 -9.40 -10.62
CA GLY A 168 19.22 -9.37 -12.07
C GLY A 168 18.82 -10.71 -12.70
N LEU A 169 18.52 -10.69 -13.99
CA LEU A 169 18.19 -11.90 -14.76
C LEU A 169 19.32 -12.94 -14.63
N GLY A 170 18.97 -14.17 -14.28
CA GLY A 170 19.92 -15.28 -14.13
C GLY A 170 20.66 -15.33 -12.78
N GLN A 171 20.42 -14.40 -11.87
CA GLN A 171 20.96 -14.40 -10.52
C GLN A 171 20.02 -15.08 -9.52
N ALA A 172 20.57 -15.48 -8.36
CA ALA A 172 19.75 -15.98 -7.26
C ALA A 172 18.73 -14.93 -6.81
N ALA A 173 17.52 -15.36 -6.45
CA ALA A 173 16.45 -14.46 -6.03
C ALA A 173 16.88 -13.62 -4.80
N ASN A 174 16.70 -12.30 -4.89
CA ASN A 174 16.92 -11.34 -3.82
C ASN A 174 15.59 -10.66 -3.49
N MET A 175 14.81 -11.30 -2.63
CA MET A 175 13.48 -10.80 -2.22
C MET A 175 13.64 -9.71 -1.17
N GLN A 176 13.07 -8.55 -1.43
CA GLN A 176 13.07 -7.41 -0.50
C GLN A 176 11.67 -6.77 -0.45
N PHE A 177 11.33 -6.16 0.68
CA PHE A 177 10.13 -5.35 0.76
C PHE A 177 10.24 -4.16 -0.20
N ILE A 178 9.12 -3.74 -0.75
CA ILE A 178 9.06 -2.62 -1.70
C ILE A 178 9.32 -1.32 -0.96
N GLY A 179 8.60 -1.08 0.13
CA GLY A 179 8.77 0.07 1.00
C GLY A 179 9.79 -0.14 2.10
N ASP A 180 10.09 0.93 2.82
CA ASP A 180 10.89 0.85 4.03
C ASP A 180 10.08 0.20 5.16
N PRO A 181 10.46 -1.01 5.63
CA PRO A 181 9.71 -1.72 6.66
C PRO A 181 9.69 -1.00 8.02
N ASN A 182 10.56 -0.02 8.24
CA ASN A 182 10.71 0.73 9.48
C ASN A 182 10.03 2.12 9.45
N SER A 183 9.24 2.39 8.42
CA SER A 183 8.57 3.68 8.24
C SER A 183 7.06 3.58 8.43
N PHE A 184 6.41 4.74 8.63
CA PHE A 184 4.97 4.86 8.64
C PHE A 184 4.52 6.20 8.05
N LEU A 185 3.30 6.24 7.54
CA LEU A 185 2.67 7.43 6.99
C LEU A 185 1.29 7.62 7.60
N LEU A 186 1.09 8.67 8.38
CA LEU A 186 -0.20 9.09 8.90
C LEU A 186 -0.74 10.20 8.00
N ALA A 187 -1.88 9.98 7.34
CA ALA A 187 -2.40 10.90 6.35
C ALA A 187 -3.92 11.08 6.44
N TYR A 188 -4.37 12.21 5.96
CA TYR A 188 -5.77 12.44 5.67
C TYR A 188 -6.03 12.18 4.18
N ALA A 189 -6.93 11.26 3.88
CA ALA A 189 -7.40 10.99 2.53
C ALA A 189 -8.92 11.01 2.49
N THR A 190 -9.50 11.78 1.56
CA THR A 190 -10.95 11.82 1.38
C THR A 190 -11.46 10.54 0.73
N ASP A 191 -12.64 10.08 1.16
CA ASP A 191 -13.32 8.94 0.53
C ASP A 191 -14.06 9.35 -0.76
N THR A 192 -14.34 10.63 -0.93
CA THR A 192 -15.02 11.17 -2.11
C THR A 192 -14.10 12.18 -2.79
N PRO A 193 -13.34 11.77 -3.82
CA PRO A 193 -12.44 12.68 -4.52
C PRO A 193 -13.21 13.83 -5.18
N SER A 194 -12.81 15.06 -4.90
CA SER A 194 -13.32 16.26 -5.56
C SER A 194 -12.25 17.34 -5.60
N ILE A 195 -12.45 18.35 -6.44
CA ILE A 195 -11.53 19.50 -6.57
C ILE A 195 -11.55 20.36 -5.29
N GLU A 196 -12.67 20.39 -4.59
CA GLU A 196 -12.87 21.23 -3.40
C GLU A 196 -12.47 20.52 -2.09
N GLU A 197 -12.36 19.19 -2.10
CA GLU A 197 -12.03 18.42 -0.90
C GLU A 197 -10.51 18.23 -0.79
N PRO A 198 -9.87 18.78 0.25
CA PRO A 198 -8.42 18.59 0.44
C PRO A 198 -8.11 17.14 0.82
N SER A 199 -7.01 16.61 0.29
CA SER A 199 -6.45 15.30 0.60
C SER A 199 -4.92 15.37 0.58
N ALA A 200 -4.25 14.49 1.29
CA ALA A 200 -2.78 14.41 1.23
C ALA A 200 -2.27 14.11 -0.19
N GLY A 201 -3.02 13.31 -0.94
CA GLY A 201 -2.69 12.99 -2.32
C GLY A 201 -3.84 12.36 -3.07
N TYR A 202 -3.73 12.35 -4.39
CA TYR A 202 -4.66 11.71 -5.31
C TYR A 202 -3.92 10.88 -6.34
N ILE A 203 -4.60 9.84 -6.80
CA ILE A 203 -4.23 9.09 -8.00
C ILE A 203 -5.10 9.63 -9.15
N PHE A 204 -4.46 10.21 -10.15
CA PHE A 204 -5.12 10.71 -11.34
C PHE A 204 -5.02 9.66 -12.43
N THR A 205 -6.13 9.32 -13.04
CA THR A 205 -6.21 8.42 -14.19
C THR A 205 -6.42 9.20 -15.47
N TRP A 206 -6.02 8.65 -16.60
CA TRP A 206 -6.21 9.30 -17.89
C TRP A 206 -7.57 8.92 -18.47
N ASP A 207 -8.42 9.91 -18.69
CA ASP A 207 -9.79 9.75 -19.19
C ASP A 207 -9.86 9.26 -20.65
N MET A 208 -8.82 9.52 -21.45
CA MET A 208 -8.73 9.04 -22.83
C MET A 208 -8.43 7.53 -22.92
N LEU A 209 -8.05 6.89 -21.81
CA LEU A 209 -7.85 5.45 -21.73
C LEU A 209 -9.08 4.82 -21.07
N GLU A 210 -9.96 4.21 -21.88
CA GLU A 210 -11.16 3.49 -21.43
C GLU A 210 -11.97 4.24 -20.34
N ASN A 211 -12.23 5.53 -20.56
CA ASN A 211 -12.97 6.40 -19.64
C ASN A 211 -12.37 6.53 -18.22
N GLY A 212 -11.05 6.47 -18.11
CA GLY A 212 -10.35 6.67 -16.85
C GLY A 212 -10.37 5.44 -15.92
N ILE A 213 -10.67 4.27 -16.44
CA ILE A 213 -10.50 3.02 -15.69
C ILE A 213 -9.02 2.80 -15.41
N LEU A 214 -8.67 2.49 -14.16
CA LEU A 214 -7.28 2.37 -13.73
C LEU A 214 -6.52 1.22 -14.43
N LEU A 215 -7.20 0.10 -14.67
CA LEU A 215 -6.65 -1.07 -15.37
C LEU A 215 -7.72 -1.65 -16.33
N PRO A 216 -7.92 -1.04 -17.50
CA PRO A 216 -8.72 -1.67 -18.53
C PRO A 216 -8.03 -2.94 -19.05
N VAL A 217 -8.81 -4.02 -19.20
CA VAL A 217 -8.32 -5.29 -19.72
C VAL A 217 -9.04 -5.58 -21.03
N LEU A 218 -8.25 -5.70 -22.09
CA LEU A 218 -8.70 -5.99 -23.44
C LEU A 218 -8.36 -7.42 -23.83
N ASN A 219 -9.24 -8.06 -24.58
CA ASN A 219 -8.99 -9.38 -25.17
C ASN A 219 -9.09 -9.27 -26.67
N TYR A 220 -8.08 -9.73 -27.39
CA TYR A 220 -8.07 -9.75 -28.84
C TYR A 220 -7.39 -10.99 -29.40
N GLN A 221 -7.74 -11.34 -30.60
CA GLN A 221 -7.11 -12.44 -31.33
C GLN A 221 -5.82 -11.96 -32.00
N GLY A 222 -4.81 -12.80 -32.01
CA GLY A 222 -3.57 -12.57 -32.75
C GLY A 222 -3.76 -12.69 -34.25
N GLU A 223 -2.66 -12.60 -34.98
CA GLU A 223 -2.68 -12.72 -36.45
C GLU A 223 -3.30 -14.02 -36.91
N ALA A 224 -3.98 -13.97 -38.07
CA ALA A 224 -4.57 -15.14 -38.69
C ALA A 224 -3.51 -16.22 -38.93
N GLY A 225 -3.79 -17.45 -38.46
CA GLY A 225 -2.89 -18.60 -38.58
C GLY A 225 -1.97 -18.83 -37.36
N THR A 226 -1.86 -17.90 -36.43
CA THR A 226 -1.05 -18.09 -35.20
C THR A 226 -1.81 -18.84 -34.10
N HIS A 227 -3.14 -18.97 -34.20
CA HIS A 227 -4.01 -19.59 -33.19
C HIS A 227 -3.74 -19.06 -31.76
N SER A 228 -3.35 -17.79 -31.66
CA SER A 228 -3.05 -17.11 -30.41
C SER A 228 -4.12 -16.11 -30.07
N GLU A 229 -4.37 -15.97 -28.78
CA GLU A 229 -5.22 -14.94 -28.20
C GLU A 229 -4.40 -14.16 -27.19
N PHE A 230 -4.64 -12.87 -27.09
CA PHE A 230 -3.92 -11.99 -26.17
C PHE A 230 -4.88 -11.36 -25.18
N VAL A 231 -4.42 -11.30 -23.93
CA VAL A 231 -5.02 -10.51 -22.86
C VAL A 231 -4.07 -9.35 -22.60
N GLU A 232 -4.56 -8.14 -22.74
CA GLU A 232 -3.80 -6.91 -22.60
C GLU A 232 -4.38 -6.08 -21.46
N GLY A 233 -3.54 -5.66 -20.54
CA GLY A 233 -3.85 -4.68 -19.52
C GLY A 233 -3.09 -3.38 -19.77
N LEU A 234 -3.80 -2.27 -19.72
CA LEU A 234 -3.23 -0.94 -19.89
C LEU A 234 -3.37 -0.17 -18.58
N MET A 235 -2.36 0.59 -18.20
CA MET A 235 -2.43 1.51 -17.06
C MET A 235 -1.86 2.87 -17.45
N ALA A 236 -2.61 3.93 -17.14
CA ALA A 236 -2.13 5.29 -17.22
C ALA A 236 -2.60 6.06 -15.98
N TYR A 237 -1.71 6.27 -15.04
CA TYR A 237 -2.00 7.00 -13.82
C TYR A 237 -0.82 7.90 -13.43
N ASP A 238 -1.11 8.89 -12.60
CA ASP A 238 -0.11 9.75 -11.99
C ASP A 238 -0.50 9.99 -10.53
N MET A 239 0.40 9.63 -9.62
CA MET A 239 0.21 9.83 -8.19
C MET A 239 0.80 11.17 -7.79
N LYS A 240 -0.01 12.06 -7.24
CA LYS A 240 0.43 13.38 -6.82
C LYS A 240 0.10 13.68 -5.38
N LYS A 241 1.08 14.20 -4.68
CA LYS A 241 0.90 14.88 -3.42
C LYS A 241 0.18 16.20 -3.69
N THR A 242 -0.92 16.45 -2.98
CA THR A 242 -1.73 17.66 -3.15
C THR A 242 -1.66 18.60 -1.97
N ALA A 243 -1.46 18.09 -0.77
CA ALA A 243 -1.31 18.90 0.43
C ALA A 243 -0.24 18.30 1.37
N ASP A 244 0.80 19.06 1.64
CA ASP A 244 1.91 18.66 2.50
C ASP A 244 1.53 18.53 3.98
N ASP A 245 0.64 19.41 4.43
CA ASP A 245 0.25 19.51 5.84
C ASP A 245 -0.74 18.41 6.27
N LEU A 246 -1.29 17.68 5.31
CA LEU A 246 -2.26 16.60 5.55
C LEU A 246 -1.62 15.22 5.70
N ALA A 247 -0.30 15.16 5.84
CA ALA A 247 0.41 13.93 6.16
C ALA A 247 1.56 14.17 7.14
N PHE A 248 1.89 13.12 7.89
CA PHE A 248 3.08 13.03 8.72
C PHE A 248 3.80 11.72 8.39
N PHE A 249 5.06 11.83 8.00
CA PHE A 249 5.90 10.68 7.68
C PHE A 249 6.91 10.42 8.82
N GLY A 250 6.95 9.17 9.31
CA GLY A 250 7.93 8.74 10.29
C GLY A 250 8.86 7.68 9.71
N TYR A 251 10.15 7.84 9.92
CA TYR A 251 11.17 6.90 9.49
C TYR A 251 12.04 6.45 10.66
N ASP A 252 12.77 5.34 10.50
CA ASP A 252 13.54 4.71 11.59
C ASP A 252 12.68 4.44 12.84
N ALA A 253 11.41 4.06 12.66
CA ALA A 253 10.46 3.95 13.75
C ALA A 253 10.68 2.71 14.65
N VAL A 254 11.55 1.78 14.22
CA VAL A 254 11.89 0.53 14.92
C VAL A 254 13.39 0.35 15.04
#